data_1fdcaa364026ac30db44ef82631d992b
#
_entry.id   1fdcaa364026ac30db44ef82631d992b
#
_cell.length_a   1.000
_cell.length_b   1.000
_cell.length_c   1.000
_cell.angle_alpha   90.00
_cell.angle_beta   90.00
_cell.angle_gamma   90.00
#
_symmetry.space_group_name_H-M   'P 1'
#
loop_
_entity.id
_entity.type
_entity.pdbx_description
1 polymer ?
#
loop_
_entity_poly.entity_id
_entity_poly.type
_entity_poly.pdbx_seq_one_letter_code
_entity_poly.pdbx_strand_id
1 'polypeptide(L)'
;MLHYGTDRDILHTALAWLTQGHQPALVTVVKTWGSSPRPVSSLMVMREDGRHAGSVSGGCVEEDLVQRYSEQQLAGSFPTIVDYGINRQEATRFGLPCGGRLELLVEQLDNSSQLQALLDKLAQNELVSRRVCLHTGEVSLHRATAAEEFSYTPDHVTKVFGPRWQMLLIGAGHLSHYVAQMALLLDYHVIVCDPREEYQATWLHSEIGQATEFVRSMPDDAVTALAGHPRSIVITLTHDPKLDDMALLEALASPAFYVGAIGSHKNNQSVSYTHLRAHET
;
A
#
# COMPACT_ATOMS: atom_id res chain seq x y z
N MET A 1 -1.69 17.74 -3.23
CA MET A 1 -0.42 17.06 -2.95
C MET A 1 -0.32 15.88 -3.92
N LEU A 2 0.69 15.86 -4.79
CA LEU A 2 0.83 14.79 -5.78
C LEU A 2 1.43 13.56 -5.08
N HIS A 3 0.59 12.58 -4.77
CA HIS A 3 1.04 11.28 -4.26
C HIS A 3 1.51 10.43 -5.45
N TYR A 4 2.78 10.50 -5.78
CA TYR A 4 3.38 9.66 -6.81
C TYR A 4 3.92 8.40 -6.15
N GLY A 5 3.25 7.26 -6.31
CA GLY A 5 3.88 5.99 -6.03
C GLY A 5 3.07 4.91 -5.35
N THR A 6 1.88 5.16 -4.87
CA THR A 6 1.03 4.08 -4.36
C THR A 6 0.31 3.35 -5.49
N ASP A 7 -0.03 2.08 -5.29
CA ASP A 7 -0.82 1.32 -6.26
C ASP A 7 -2.10 2.07 -6.66
N ARG A 8 -2.72 2.74 -5.71
CA ARG A 8 -3.96 3.47 -5.90
C ARG A 8 -3.77 4.69 -6.81
N ASP A 9 -2.69 5.46 -6.60
CA ASP A 9 -2.36 6.61 -7.45
C ASP A 9 -2.06 6.17 -8.89
N ILE A 10 -1.36 5.04 -9.04
CA ILE A 10 -1.06 4.46 -10.35
C ILE A 10 -2.34 4.05 -11.06
N LEU A 11 -3.29 3.39 -10.37
CA LEU A 11 -4.59 3.01 -10.93
C LEU A 11 -5.44 4.23 -11.29
N HIS A 12 -5.48 5.28 -10.45
CA HIS A 12 -6.17 6.54 -10.76
C HIS A 12 -5.55 7.23 -11.97
N THR A 13 -4.22 7.25 -12.07
CA THR A 13 -3.52 7.79 -13.23
C THR A 13 -3.86 7.02 -14.50
N ALA A 14 -3.84 5.70 -14.44
CA ALA A 14 -4.22 4.83 -15.55
C ALA A 14 -5.65 5.09 -16.03
N LEU A 15 -6.61 5.15 -15.10
CA LEU A 15 -8.01 5.44 -15.40
C LEU A 15 -8.19 6.84 -15.98
N ALA A 16 -7.51 7.85 -15.43
CA ALA A 16 -7.57 9.21 -15.96
C ALA A 16 -7.05 9.28 -17.41
N TRP A 17 -5.98 8.58 -17.74
CA TRP A 17 -5.45 8.53 -19.09
C TRP A 17 -6.40 7.80 -20.06
N LEU A 18 -7.01 6.68 -19.65
CA LEU A 18 -8.05 6.01 -20.43
C LEU A 18 -9.23 6.93 -20.73
N THR A 19 -9.70 7.65 -19.72
CA THR A 19 -10.83 8.59 -19.84
C THR A 19 -10.50 9.76 -20.79
N GLN A 20 -9.23 10.16 -20.86
CA GLN A 20 -8.73 11.17 -21.79
C GLN A 20 -8.52 10.66 -23.23
N GLY A 21 -8.79 9.37 -23.49
CA GLY A 21 -8.67 8.75 -24.81
C GLY A 21 -7.25 8.25 -25.15
N HIS A 22 -6.36 8.17 -24.15
CA HIS A 22 -5.05 7.57 -24.33
C HIS A 22 -5.12 6.04 -24.27
N GLN A 23 -4.01 5.40 -24.67
CA GLN A 23 -3.82 3.95 -24.58
C GLN A 23 -2.74 3.63 -23.54
N PRO A 24 -3.04 3.69 -22.24
CA PRO A 24 -2.06 3.35 -21.23
C PRO A 24 -1.80 1.84 -21.16
N ALA A 25 -0.58 1.48 -20.72
CA ALA A 25 -0.24 0.11 -20.35
C ALA A 25 0.14 0.03 -18.88
N LEU A 26 -0.42 -0.94 -18.18
CA LEU A 26 -0.06 -1.26 -16.80
C LEU A 26 1.07 -2.29 -16.80
N VAL A 27 2.09 -2.03 -15.99
CA VAL A 27 3.23 -2.91 -15.82
C VAL A 27 3.26 -3.40 -14.37
N THR A 28 3.38 -4.71 -14.19
CA THR A 28 3.46 -5.35 -12.87
C THR A 28 4.73 -6.18 -12.76
N VAL A 29 5.48 -6.01 -11.68
CA VAL A 29 6.61 -6.90 -11.35
C VAL A 29 6.04 -8.26 -10.95
N VAL A 30 6.25 -9.28 -11.79
CA VAL A 30 5.71 -10.63 -11.51
C VAL A 30 6.72 -11.55 -10.86
N LYS A 31 8.01 -11.34 -11.15
CA LYS A 31 9.08 -12.15 -10.54
C LYS A 31 10.42 -11.43 -10.52
N THR A 32 11.19 -11.68 -9.49
CA THR A 32 12.54 -11.12 -9.31
C THR A 32 13.51 -12.20 -8.88
N TRP A 33 14.78 -12.07 -9.29
CA TRP A 33 15.88 -12.88 -8.81
C TRP A 33 17.03 -11.98 -8.36
N GLY A 34 17.68 -12.33 -7.29
CA GLY A 34 18.73 -11.52 -6.69
C GLY A 34 18.17 -10.26 -6.02
N SER A 35 19.00 -9.24 -5.93
CA SER A 35 18.58 -7.94 -5.37
C SER A 35 17.79 -7.16 -6.43
N SER A 36 16.52 -6.94 -6.16
CA SER A 36 15.67 -6.07 -6.97
C SER A 36 15.35 -4.79 -6.21
N PRO A 37 15.45 -3.61 -6.85
CA PRO A 37 15.10 -2.33 -6.21
C PRO A 37 13.61 -2.22 -5.86
N ARG A 38 12.76 -2.97 -6.58
CA ARG A 38 11.32 -3.02 -6.35
C ARG A 38 10.86 -4.45 -6.09
N PRO A 39 9.98 -4.67 -5.11
CA PRO A 39 9.46 -6.01 -4.82
C PRO A 39 8.48 -6.47 -5.90
N VAL A 40 8.23 -7.78 -5.91
CA VAL A 40 7.12 -8.40 -6.65
C VAL A 40 5.82 -7.67 -6.31
N SER A 41 4.92 -7.58 -7.28
CA SER A 41 3.66 -6.83 -7.26
C SER A 41 3.77 -5.30 -7.37
N SER A 42 4.97 -4.71 -7.45
CA SER A 42 5.12 -3.29 -7.75
C SER A 42 4.52 -2.93 -9.10
N LEU A 43 3.95 -1.72 -9.19
CA LEU A 43 3.24 -1.24 -10.37
C LEU A 43 3.91 -0.04 -11.01
N MET A 44 3.74 0.06 -12.32
CA MET A 44 3.96 1.26 -13.13
C MET A 44 2.87 1.33 -14.19
N VAL A 45 2.43 2.52 -14.53
CA VAL A 45 1.62 2.76 -15.73
C VAL A 45 2.40 3.64 -16.69
N MET A 46 2.36 3.32 -17.97
CA MET A 46 3.00 4.08 -19.05
C MET A 46 2.01 4.40 -20.16
N ARG A 47 2.29 5.45 -20.90
CA ARG A 47 1.46 5.98 -21.98
C ARG A 47 2.25 6.03 -23.29
N GLU A 48 1.54 6.00 -24.41
CA GLU A 48 2.11 5.98 -25.76
C GLU A 48 2.97 7.20 -26.11
N ASP A 49 2.80 8.32 -25.40
CA ASP A 49 3.59 9.55 -25.58
C ASP A 49 4.83 9.64 -24.68
N GLY A 50 5.18 8.55 -23.98
CA GLY A 50 6.39 8.49 -23.15
C GLY A 50 6.19 8.87 -21.68
N ARG A 51 4.99 9.28 -21.27
CA ARG A 51 4.71 9.55 -19.84
C ARG A 51 4.51 8.27 -19.07
N HIS A 52 4.95 8.28 -17.82
CA HIS A 52 4.73 7.15 -16.90
C HIS A 52 4.54 7.63 -15.46
N ALA A 53 3.97 6.75 -14.62
CA ALA A 53 3.84 6.93 -13.17
C ALA A 53 4.06 5.58 -12.47
N GLY A 54 4.64 5.61 -11.27
CA GLY A 54 5.08 4.40 -10.56
C GLY A 54 6.47 3.96 -10.97
N SER A 55 6.91 2.79 -10.49
CA SER A 55 8.25 2.27 -10.77
C SER A 55 8.32 0.75 -10.57
N VAL A 56 9.09 0.08 -11.41
CA VAL A 56 9.34 -1.37 -11.39
C VAL A 56 10.80 -1.75 -11.13
N SER A 57 11.74 -0.81 -11.33
CA SER A 57 13.16 -1.05 -11.12
C SER A 57 13.90 0.13 -10.48
N GLY A 58 13.39 1.34 -10.68
CA GLY A 58 13.99 2.58 -10.18
C GLY A 58 14.90 3.29 -11.18
N GLY A 59 14.78 3.03 -12.50
CA GLY A 59 15.55 3.79 -13.49
C GLY A 59 15.54 3.23 -14.92
N CYS A 60 16.64 2.60 -15.33
CA CYS A 60 16.89 2.25 -16.74
C CYS A 60 15.87 1.29 -17.38
N VAL A 61 15.22 0.42 -16.60
CA VAL A 61 14.17 -0.48 -17.12
C VAL A 61 12.93 0.30 -17.50
N GLU A 62 12.56 1.29 -16.70
CA GLU A 62 11.43 2.18 -16.98
C GLU A 62 11.63 2.92 -18.31
N GLU A 63 12.82 3.50 -18.52
CA GLU A 63 13.15 4.23 -19.73
C GLU A 63 13.05 3.33 -20.99
N ASP A 64 13.63 2.12 -20.92
CA ASP A 64 13.55 1.14 -22.02
C ASP A 64 12.10 0.70 -22.31
N LEU A 65 11.33 0.39 -21.26
CA LEU A 65 9.93 0.00 -21.41
C LEU A 65 9.10 1.10 -22.07
N VAL A 66 9.23 2.32 -21.59
CA VAL A 66 8.51 3.49 -22.09
C VAL A 66 8.90 3.76 -23.55
N GLN A 67 10.19 3.69 -23.89
CA GLN A 67 10.65 3.84 -25.26
C GLN A 67 10.07 2.74 -26.16
N ARG A 68 10.19 1.47 -25.77
CA ARG A 68 9.65 0.33 -26.56
C ARG A 68 8.14 0.41 -26.74
N TYR A 69 7.41 0.90 -25.72
CA TYR A 69 5.97 1.08 -25.81
C TYR A 69 5.61 2.22 -26.78
N SER A 70 6.24 3.38 -26.66
CA SER A 70 6.01 4.53 -27.55
C SER A 70 6.37 4.23 -29.03
N GLU A 71 7.42 3.42 -29.25
CA GLU A 71 7.85 2.97 -30.58
C GLU A 71 7.06 1.75 -31.08
N GLN A 72 6.02 1.32 -30.36
CA GLN A 72 5.20 0.14 -30.69
C GLN A 72 5.99 -1.18 -30.80
N GLN A 73 7.17 -1.25 -30.19
CA GLN A 73 8.01 -2.45 -30.19
C GLN A 73 7.51 -3.54 -29.23
N LEU A 74 6.61 -3.17 -28.29
CA LEU A 74 5.85 -4.11 -27.48
C LEU A 74 4.52 -4.49 -28.13
N ALA A 75 4.25 -3.99 -29.37
CA ALA A 75 3.06 -4.30 -30.11
C ALA A 75 3.04 -5.79 -30.50
N GLY A 76 2.06 -6.49 -29.99
CA GLY A 76 1.85 -7.92 -30.16
C GLY A 76 0.57 -8.31 -29.44
N SER A 77 0.51 -9.50 -28.92
CA SER A 77 -0.59 -9.90 -28.05
C SER A 77 -0.34 -9.40 -26.63
N PHE A 78 -1.15 -8.47 -26.14
CA PHE A 78 -1.25 -8.19 -24.71
C PHE A 78 -2.27 -9.14 -24.06
N PRO A 79 -2.05 -9.59 -22.81
CA PRO A 79 -0.90 -9.29 -21.95
C PRO A 79 0.38 -10.01 -22.41
N THR A 80 1.54 -9.42 -22.10
CA THR A 80 2.83 -10.01 -22.45
C THR A 80 3.79 -9.98 -21.26
N ILE A 81 4.66 -10.99 -21.17
CA ILE A 81 5.75 -11.02 -20.21
C ILE A 81 7.02 -10.48 -20.86
N VAL A 82 7.66 -9.54 -20.20
CA VAL A 82 8.92 -8.94 -20.64
C VAL A 82 9.99 -9.24 -19.60
N ASP A 83 11.11 -9.78 -20.06
CA ASP A 83 12.26 -10.15 -19.24
C ASP A 83 13.38 -9.11 -19.35
N TYR A 84 14.02 -8.83 -18.20
CA TYR A 84 15.21 -8.00 -18.09
C TYR A 84 16.29 -8.72 -17.29
N GLY A 85 17.57 -8.52 -17.67
CA GLY A 85 18.70 -9.10 -16.94
C GLY A 85 18.94 -10.58 -17.22
N ILE A 86 18.56 -11.06 -18.42
CA ILE A 86 18.71 -12.47 -18.83
C ILE A 86 20.20 -12.88 -18.85
N ASN A 87 21.09 -11.93 -19.13
CA ASN A 87 22.53 -12.14 -19.10
C ASN A 87 23.26 -11.01 -18.36
N ARG A 88 24.54 -11.23 -18.03
CA ARG A 88 25.34 -10.29 -17.22
C ARG A 88 25.52 -8.91 -17.87
N GLN A 89 25.61 -8.85 -19.21
CA GLN A 89 25.77 -7.58 -19.94
C GLN A 89 24.48 -6.77 -19.87
N GLU A 90 23.36 -7.42 -20.05
CA GLU A 90 22.03 -6.81 -19.95
C GLU A 90 21.73 -6.36 -18.52
N ALA A 91 22.02 -7.19 -17.53
CA ALA A 91 21.88 -6.81 -16.12
C ALA A 91 22.67 -5.55 -15.76
N THR A 92 23.91 -5.43 -16.30
CA THR A 92 24.73 -4.23 -16.11
C THR A 92 24.13 -3.02 -16.83
N ARG A 93 23.63 -3.19 -18.06
CA ARG A 93 23.01 -2.12 -18.84
C ARG A 93 21.79 -1.53 -18.14
N PHE A 94 20.98 -2.36 -17.50
CA PHE A 94 19.73 -1.96 -16.84
C PHE A 94 19.89 -1.69 -15.34
N GLY A 95 21.11 -1.52 -14.86
CA GLY A 95 21.34 -1.16 -13.46
C GLY A 95 20.94 -2.25 -12.46
N LEU A 96 21.01 -3.52 -12.86
CA LEU A 96 20.78 -4.71 -12.03
C LEU A 96 22.14 -5.31 -11.58
N PRO A 97 22.88 -4.63 -10.70
CA PRO A 97 24.32 -4.86 -10.50
C PRO A 97 24.69 -6.23 -9.95
N CYS A 98 23.75 -6.93 -9.34
CA CYS A 98 23.98 -8.24 -8.71
C CYS A 98 23.58 -9.42 -9.61
N GLY A 99 23.48 -9.23 -10.95
CA GLY A 99 22.98 -10.26 -11.85
C GLY A 99 21.49 -10.55 -11.63
N GLY A 100 20.74 -9.57 -11.14
CA GLY A 100 19.31 -9.67 -10.93
C GLY A 100 18.57 -9.86 -12.26
N ARG A 101 17.51 -10.65 -12.24
CA ARG A 101 16.55 -10.79 -13.34
C ARG A 101 15.21 -10.30 -12.89
N LEU A 102 14.49 -9.68 -13.80
CA LEU A 102 13.17 -9.09 -13.56
C LEU A 102 12.22 -9.56 -14.64
N GLU A 103 11.11 -10.17 -14.26
CA GLU A 103 9.98 -10.46 -15.16
C GLU A 103 8.84 -9.48 -14.89
N LEU A 104 8.35 -8.87 -15.95
CA LEU A 104 7.29 -7.87 -15.93
C LEU A 104 6.11 -8.33 -16.78
N LEU A 105 4.91 -8.27 -16.21
CA LEU A 105 3.68 -8.35 -16.99
C LEU A 105 3.37 -6.95 -17.54
N VAL A 106 3.13 -6.86 -18.84
CA VAL A 106 2.67 -5.64 -19.51
C VAL A 106 1.25 -5.89 -20.05
N GLU A 107 0.31 -5.07 -19.63
CA GLU A 107 -1.11 -5.13 -20.01
C GLU A 107 -1.50 -3.83 -20.69
N GLN A 108 -1.94 -3.87 -21.93
CA GLN A 108 -2.61 -2.70 -22.53
C GLN A 108 -3.99 -2.55 -21.91
N LEU A 109 -4.28 -1.36 -21.40
CA LEU A 109 -5.51 -1.10 -20.67
C LEU A 109 -6.61 -0.60 -21.61
N ASP A 110 -7.83 -1.05 -21.34
CA ASP A 110 -9.06 -0.63 -21.99
C ASP A 110 -10.25 -0.70 -21.01
N ASN A 111 -11.46 -0.58 -21.51
CA ASN A 111 -12.67 -0.66 -20.68
C ASN A 111 -12.87 -2.04 -20.03
N SER A 112 -12.33 -3.12 -20.63
CA SER A 112 -12.41 -4.48 -20.07
C SER A 112 -11.47 -4.69 -18.88
N SER A 113 -10.49 -3.81 -18.69
CA SER A 113 -9.49 -3.90 -17.61
C SER A 113 -10.06 -3.69 -16.20
N GLN A 114 -11.32 -3.31 -16.08
CA GLN A 114 -12.11 -3.17 -14.85
C GLN A 114 -11.52 -2.21 -13.81
N LEU A 115 -10.76 -1.20 -14.24
CA LEU A 115 -10.09 -0.28 -13.32
C LEU A 115 -11.06 0.54 -12.48
N GLN A 116 -12.15 1.05 -13.10
CA GLN A 116 -13.18 1.81 -12.37
C GLN A 116 -13.82 0.94 -11.28
N ALA A 117 -14.25 -0.27 -11.63
CA ALA A 117 -14.85 -1.21 -10.69
C ALA A 117 -13.90 -1.60 -9.54
N LEU A 118 -12.60 -1.75 -9.84
CA LEU A 118 -11.58 -1.98 -8.83
C LEU A 118 -11.48 -0.80 -7.87
N LEU A 119 -11.36 0.43 -8.40
CA LEU A 119 -11.23 1.65 -7.59
C LEU A 119 -12.48 1.90 -6.73
N ASP A 120 -13.68 1.63 -7.27
CA ASP A 120 -14.95 1.75 -6.53
C ASP A 120 -14.98 0.80 -5.32
N LYS A 121 -14.53 -0.45 -5.50
CA LYS A 121 -14.42 -1.42 -4.40
C LYS A 121 -13.38 -1.00 -3.35
N LEU A 122 -12.23 -0.49 -3.79
CA LEU A 122 -11.21 0.02 -2.87
C LEU A 122 -11.69 1.25 -2.09
N ALA A 123 -12.55 2.08 -2.68
CA ALA A 123 -13.18 3.21 -1.99
C ALA A 123 -14.18 2.75 -0.92
N GLN A 124 -14.74 1.54 -1.05
CA GLN A 124 -15.61 0.89 -0.08
C GLN A 124 -14.84 0.06 0.97
N ASN A 125 -13.52 0.23 1.05
CA ASN A 125 -12.63 -0.50 1.95
C ASN A 125 -12.64 -2.03 1.74
N GLU A 126 -12.95 -2.50 0.52
CA GLU A 126 -12.90 -3.92 0.19
C GLU A 126 -11.47 -4.38 -0.13
N LEU A 127 -11.15 -5.62 0.26
CA LEU A 127 -10.02 -6.37 -0.28
C LEU A 127 -10.44 -7.03 -1.59
N VAL A 128 -9.71 -6.75 -2.66
CA VAL A 128 -10.05 -7.19 -4.02
C VAL A 128 -8.86 -7.87 -4.67
N SER A 129 -9.03 -9.09 -5.11
CA SER A 129 -8.07 -9.78 -5.95
C SER A 129 -8.41 -9.50 -7.43
N ARG A 130 -7.47 -8.88 -8.15
CA ARG A 130 -7.55 -8.67 -9.60
C ARG A 130 -6.73 -9.75 -10.27
N ARG A 131 -7.39 -10.58 -11.07
CA ARG A 131 -6.80 -11.69 -11.78
C ARG A 131 -6.79 -11.42 -13.28
N VAL A 132 -5.65 -11.63 -13.91
CA VAL A 132 -5.42 -11.45 -15.34
C VAL A 132 -5.07 -12.79 -15.95
N CYS A 133 -5.80 -13.21 -16.97
CA CYS A 133 -5.49 -14.39 -17.78
C CYS A 133 -4.38 -14.05 -18.79
N LEU A 134 -3.25 -14.76 -18.74
CA LEU A 134 -2.10 -14.48 -19.62
C LEU A 134 -2.33 -14.88 -21.09
N HIS A 135 -3.29 -15.74 -21.35
CA HIS A 135 -3.59 -16.22 -22.70
C HIS A 135 -4.61 -15.35 -23.43
N THR A 136 -5.59 -14.82 -22.69
CA THR A 136 -6.73 -14.08 -23.27
C THR A 136 -6.73 -12.60 -22.95
N GLY A 137 -5.99 -12.17 -21.91
CA GLY A 137 -6.06 -10.82 -21.36
C GLY A 137 -7.31 -10.55 -20.54
N GLU A 138 -8.17 -11.54 -20.34
CA GLU A 138 -9.39 -11.38 -19.56
C GLU A 138 -9.05 -11.03 -18.10
N VAL A 139 -9.74 -10.00 -17.58
CA VAL A 139 -9.59 -9.52 -16.22
C VAL A 139 -10.84 -9.85 -15.41
N SER A 140 -10.64 -10.41 -14.22
CA SER A 140 -11.70 -10.66 -13.25
C SER A 140 -11.36 -10.10 -11.88
N LEU A 141 -12.39 -9.63 -11.17
CA LEU A 141 -12.29 -9.12 -9.81
C LEU A 141 -13.03 -10.04 -8.86
N HIS A 142 -12.36 -10.43 -7.78
CA HIS A 142 -12.94 -11.26 -6.74
C HIS A 142 -12.73 -10.62 -5.37
N ARG A 143 -13.63 -10.90 -4.42
CA ARG A 143 -13.38 -10.53 -3.04
C ARG A 143 -12.21 -11.35 -2.52
N ALA A 144 -11.21 -10.67 -1.96
CA ALA A 144 -10.03 -11.32 -1.39
C ALA A 144 -10.13 -11.43 0.13
N THR A 145 -9.30 -12.28 0.70
CA THR A 145 -9.07 -12.40 2.14
C THR A 145 -7.71 -11.82 2.51
N ALA A 146 -7.50 -11.51 3.78
CA ALA A 146 -6.21 -10.98 4.26
C ALA A 146 -5.04 -11.97 4.10
N ALA A 147 -5.33 -13.27 3.96
CA ALA A 147 -4.33 -14.33 3.76
C ALA A 147 -3.94 -14.53 2.29
N GLU A 148 -4.66 -13.92 1.35
CA GLU A 148 -4.32 -14.03 -0.07
C GLU A 148 -3.13 -13.14 -0.40
N GLU A 149 -2.17 -13.70 -1.11
CA GLU A 149 -0.96 -13.03 -1.55
C GLU A 149 -0.93 -12.87 -3.07
N PHE A 150 0.06 -12.15 -3.55
CA PHE A 150 0.36 -12.08 -4.97
C PHE A 150 0.70 -13.48 -5.50
N SER A 151 0.13 -13.85 -6.66
CA SER A 151 0.47 -15.11 -7.32
C SER A 151 0.73 -14.93 -8.82
N TYR A 152 1.72 -15.65 -9.32
CA TYR A 152 2.07 -15.73 -10.73
C TYR A 152 2.20 -17.19 -11.13
N THR A 153 1.37 -17.62 -12.05
CA THR A 153 1.32 -18.97 -12.63
C THR A 153 1.47 -18.88 -14.15
N PRO A 154 1.65 -20.00 -14.88
CA PRO A 154 1.68 -19.97 -16.35
C PRO A 154 0.42 -19.39 -17.00
N ASP A 155 -0.72 -19.47 -16.32
CA ASP A 155 -2.01 -19.06 -16.88
C ASP A 155 -2.49 -17.69 -16.39
N HIS A 156 -2.08 -17.28 -15.17
CA HIS A 156 -2.66 -16.11 -14.54
C HIS A 156 -1.66 -15.35 -13.66
N VAL A 157 -1.87 -14.05 -13.62
CA VAL A 157 -1.32 -13.18 -12.56
C VAL A 157 -2.46 -12.69 -11.69
N THR A 158 -2.32 -12.82 -10.37
CA THR A 158 -3.30 -12.34 -9.40
C THR A 158 -2.62 -11.40 -8.42
N LYS A 159 -3.15 -10.19 -8.30
CA LYS A 159 -2.68 -9.18 -7.33
C LYS A 159 -3.84 -8.79 -6.43
N VAL A 160 -3.58 -8.81 -5.12
CA VAL A 160 -4.54 -8.33 -4.11
C VAL A 160 -4.34 -6.83 -3.88
N PHE A 161 -5.40 -6.10 -4.12
CA PHE A 161 -5.51 -4.68 -3.77
C PHE A 161 -6.36 -4.54 -2.52
N GLY A 162 -6.06 -3.55 -1.72
CA GLY A 162 -6.80 -3.31 -0.49
C GLY A 162 -7.01 -1.84 -0.20
N PRO A 163 -7.81 -1.53 0.82
CA PRO A 163 -7.96 -0.19 1.32
C PRO A 163 -6.60 0.35 1.79
N ARG A 164 -6.53 1.66 1.96
CA ARG A 164 -5.38 2.28 2.61
C ARG A 164 -5.16 1.65 3.98
N TRP A 165 -3.92 1.49 4.35
CA TRP A 165 -3.57 1.14 5.72
C TRP A 165 -4.08 2.22 6.66
N GLN A 166 -4.74 1.83 7.73
CA GLN A 166 -5.18 2.73 8.78
C GLN A 166 -4.19 2.68 9.95
N MET A 167 -3.78 3.84 10.41
CA MET A 167 -2.92 3.98 11.57
C MET A 167 -3.65 4.81 12.63
N LEU A 168 -4.05 4.15 13.70
CA LEU A 168 -4.62 4.81 14.87
C LEU A 168 -3.48 5.17 15.84
N LEU A 169 -3.30 6.45 16.09
CA LEU A 169 -2.37 6.99 17.07
C LEU A 169 -3.16 7.41 18.32
N ILE A 170 -2.85 6.84 19.45
CA ILE A 170 -3.42 7.24 20.72
C ILE A 170 -2.51 8.28 21.36
N GLY A 171 -3.06 9.50 21.52
CA GLY A 171 -2.36 10.68 21.99
C GLY A 171 -1.98 11.64 20.87
N ALA A 172 -2.32 12.92 21.02
CA ALA A 172 -2.04 13.99 20.10
C ALA A 172 -0.81 14.82 20.52
N GLY A 173 0.22 14.15 21.00
CA GLY A 173 1.46 14.77 21.45
C GLY A 173 2.47 15.02 20.33
N HIS A 174 3.64 15.55 20.71
CA HIS A 174 4.70 15.90 19.78
C HIS A 174 5.23 14.71 18.95
N LEU A 175 5.35 13.53 19.57
CA LEU A 175 5.81 12.34 18.88
C LEU A 175 4.79 11.86 17.86
N SER A 176 3.50 11.92 18.19
CA SER A 176 2.40 11.57 17.27
C SER A 176 2.42 12.43 16.02
N HIS A 177 2.84 13.69 16.14
CA HIS A 177 2.97 14.59 15.00
C HIS A 177 3.99 14.06 13.96
N TYR A 178 5.16 13.62 14.41
CA TYR A 178 6.18 13.06 13.50
C TYR A 178 5.78 11.69 12.94
N VAL A 179 5.19 10.83 13.78
CA VAL A 179 4.69 9.53 13.31
C VAL A 179 3.60 9.72 12.26
N ALA A 180 2.64 10.62 12.50
CA ALA A 180 1.60 10.97 11.54
C ALA A 180 2.17 11.49 10.23
N GLN A 181 3.17 12.37 10.29
CA GLN A 181 3.83 12.91 9.09
C GLN A 181 4.48 11.81 8.25
N MET A 182 5.21 10.90 8.88
CA MET A 182 5.83 9.76 8.18
C MET A 182 4.77 8.81 7.62
N ALA A 183 3.72 8.53 8.38
CA ALA A 183 2.63 7.66 7.95
C ALA A 183 1.88 8.23 6.74
N LEU A 184 1.60 9.54 6.72
CA LEU A 184 0.98 10.22 5.57
C LEU A 184 1.86 10.12 4.31
N LEU A 185 3.19 10.23 4.44
CA LEU A 185 4.11 10.04 3.31
C LEU A 185 4.11 8.61 2.76
N LEU A 186 3.78 7.64 3.60
CA LEU A 186 3.64 6.22 3.25
C LEU A 186 2.20 5.84 2.85
N ASP A 187 1.34 6.83 2.59
CA ASP A 187 -0.07 6.66 2.21
C ASP A 187 -0.96 5.97 3.25
N TYR A 188 -0.64 6.08 4.53
CA TYR A 188 -1.56 5.66 5.58
C TYR A 188 -2.72 6.64 5.72
N HIS A 189 -3.92 6.13 5.99
CA HIS A 189 -4.98 6.92 6.58
C HIS A 189 -4.70 7.03 8.09
N VAL A 190 -4.36 8.22 8.54
CA VAL A 190 -3.96 8.44 9.94
C VAL A 190 -5.15 8.99 10.73
N ILE A 191 -5.49 8.28 11.79
CA ILE A 191 -6.50 8.66 12.77
C ILE A 191 -5.78 8.95 14.08
N VAL A 192 -6.04 10.10 14.67
CA VAL A 192 -5.45 10.50 15.96
C VAL A 192 -6.55 10.61 16.99
N CYS A 193 -6.44 9.83 18.05
CA CYS A 193 -7.37 9.82 19.16
C CYS A 193 -6.74 10.44 20.40
N ASP A 194 -7.38 11.48 20.95
CA ASP A 194 -7.03 12.04 22.26
C ASP A 194 -8.30 12.59 22.92
N PRO A 195 -8.72 12.09 24.09
CA PRO A 195 -9.91 12.58 24.80
C PRO A 195 -9.74 13.99 25.39
N ARG A 196 -8.50 14.46 25.55
CA ARG A 196 -8.17 15.73 26.22
C ARG A 196 -8.33 16.91 25.26
N GLU A 197 -9.14 17.87 25.68
CA GLU A 197 -9.54 19.02 24.84
C GLU A 197 -8.37 19.92 24.44
N GLU A 198 -7.42 20.12 25.35
CA GLU A 198 -6.24 20.96 25.13
C GLU A 198 -5.34 20.48 23.99
N TYR A 199 -5.30 19.18 23.72
CA TYR A 199 -4.54 18.60 22.62
C TYR A 199 -5.26 18.73 21.27
N GLN A 200 -6.59 18.69 21.27
CA GLN A 200 -7.38 18.83 20.05
C GLN A 200 -7.13 20.16 19.35
N ALA A 201 -7.23 21.26 20.09
CA ALA A 201 -7.05 22.60 19.51
C ALA A 201 -5.67 22.75 18.87
N THR A 202 -4.63 22.31 19.56
CA THR A 202 -3.25 22.35 19.06
C THR A 202 -3.07 21.48 17.82
N TRP A 203 -3.62 20.28 17.83
CA TRP A 203 -3.51 19.34 16.72
C TRP A 203 -4.17 19.87 15.45
N LEU A 204 -5.43 20.29 15.53
CA LEU A 204 -6.21 20.74 14.38
C LEU A 204 -5.67 22.03 13.73
N HIS A 205 -4.91 22.85 14.46
CA HIS A 205 -4.26 24.04 13.90
C HIS A 205 -2.97 23.72 13.13
N SER A 206 -2.44 22.51 13.21
CA SER A 206 -1.24 22.09 12.49
C SER A 206 -1.56 21.63 11.07
N GLU A 207 -0.61 21.76 10.14
CA GLU A 207 -0.75 21.22 8.77
C GLU A 207 -0.99 19.71 8.77
N ILE A 208 -0.33 18.99 9.68
CA ILE A 208 -0.51 17.53 9.83
C ILE A 208 -1.91 17.22 10.37
N GLY A 209 -2.41 18.03 11.31
CA GLY A 209 -3.76 17.89 11.85
C GLY A 209 -4.85 18.05 10.78
N GLN A 210 -4.65 18.92 9.80
CA GLN A 210 -5.58 19.09 8.67
C GLN A 210 -5.54 17.92 7.69
N ALA A 211 -4.44 17.17 7.64
CA ALA A 211 -4.26 16.01 6.77
C ALA A 211 -4.63 14.68 7.44
N THR A 212 -4.98 14.70 8.73
CA THR A 212 -5.34 13.53 9.54
C THR A 212 -6.78 13.63 10.03
N GLU A 213 -7.38 12.49 10.35
CA GLU A 213 -8.65 12.44 11.06
C GLU A 213 -8.39 12.57 12.57
N PHE A 214 -9.06 13.49 13.25
CA PHE A 214 -8.99 13.63 14.69
C PHE A 214 -10.27 13.14 15.36
N VAL A 215 -10.13 12.22 16.31
CA VAL A 215 -11.24 11.63 17.05
C VAL A 215 -11.10 11.96 18.53
N ARG A 216 -12.10 12.67 19.07
CA ARG A 216 -12.18 12.95 20.50
C ARG A 216 -13.07 11.92 21.18
N SER A 217 -12.52 10.73 21.40
CA SER A 217 -13.17 9.62 22.12
C SER A 217 -12.23 9.01 23.15
N MET A 218 -12.73 8.06 23.91
CA MET A 218 -11.86 7.22 24.73
C MET A 218 -11.08 6.27 23.81
N PRO A 219 -9.83 5.91 24.20
CA PRO A 219 -8.94 5.09 23.38
C PRO A 219 -9.51 3.71 22.99
N ASP A 220 -10.19 3.04 23.89
CA ASP A 220 -10.87 1.76 23.67
C ASP A 220 -11.99 1.88 22.63
N ASP A 221 -12.81 2.94 22.70
CA ASP A 221 -13.84 3.22 21.69
C ASP A 221 -13.23 3.45 20.31
N ALA A 222 -12.12 4.19 20.22
CA ALA A 222 -11.42 4.43 18.97
C ALA A 222 -10.85 3.13 18.36
N VAL A 223 -10.30 2.24 19.19
CA VAL A 223 -9.84 0.91 18.75
C VAL A 223 -11.01 0.07 18.28
N THR A 224 -12.11 0.04 19.01
CA THR A 224 -13.33 -0.70 18.62
C THR A 224 -13.90 -0.21 17.31
N ALA A 225 -13.91 1.11 17.05
CA ALA A 225 -14.35 1.67 15.79
C ALA A 225 -13.44 1.25 14.59
N LEU A 226 -12.16 0.99 14.85
CA LEU A 226 -11.22 0.48 13.86
C LEU A 226 -11.32 -1.05 13.67
N ALA A 227 -11.93 -1.76 14.61
CA ALA A 227 -12.08 -3.20 14.57
C ALA A 227 -12.85 -3.65 13.32
N GLY A 228 -12.27 -4.61 12.59
CA GLY A 228 -12.81 -5.08 11.31
C GLY A 228 -12.18 -4.44 10.08
N HIS A 229 -11.33 -3.42 10.21
CA HIS A 229 -10.53 -2.94 9.09
C HIS A 229 -9.35 -3.90 8.87
N PRO A 230 -9.21 -4.52 7.68
CA PRO A 230 -8.26 -5.62 7.46
C PRO A 230 -6.78 -5.19 7.48
N ARG A 231 -6.53 -3.88 7.42
CA ARG A 231 -5.20 -3.27 7.40
C ARG A 231 -5.12 -2.16 8.42
N SER A 232 -5.08 -2.52 9.70
CA SER A 232 -5.03 -1.57 10.80
C SER A 232 -3.78 -1.71 11.66
N ILE A 233 -3.26 -0.58 12.12
CA ILE A 233 -2.13 -0.45 13.04
C ILE A 233 -2.60 0.43 14.19
N VAL A 234 -2.34 0.03 15.43
CA VAL A 234 -2.61 0.81 16.63
C VAL A 234 -1.30 1.11 17.35
N ILE A 235 -1.03 2.39 17.62
CA ILE A 235 0.19 2.82 18.31
C ILE A 235 -0.19 3.76 19.46
N THR A 236 0.18 3.41 20.68
CA THR A 236 -0.03 4.27 21.85
C THR A 236 1.21 5.13 22.11
N LEU A 237 1.01 6.43 22.17
CA LEU A 237 2.06 7.46 22.25
C LEU A 237 1.75 8.50 23.34
N THR A 238 0.84 8.19 24.26
CA THR A 238 0.56 9.10 25.38
C THR A 238 1.64 8.97 26.45
N HIS A 239 1.71 9.93 27.34
CA HIS A 239 2.47 9.82 28.57
C HIS A 239 1.57 9.42 29.75
N ASP A 240 0.29 9.13 29.48
CA ASP A 240 -0.69 8.69 30.48
C ASP A 240 -0.91 7.18 30.35
N PRO A 241 -0.36 6.38 31.29
CA PRO A 241 -0.48 4.93 31.24
C PRO A 241 -1.93 4.43 31.19
N LYS A 242 -2.88 5.17 31.75
CA LYS A 242 -4.29 4.75 31.76
C LYS A 242 -4.90 4.80 30.37
N LEU A 243 -4.58 5.84 29.59
CA LEU A 243 -5.06 5.95 28.21
C LEU A 243 -4.41 4.91 27.32
N ASP A 244 -3.10 4.67 27.50
CA ASP A 244 -2.38 3.65 26.73
C ASP A 244 -2.89 2.24 27.08
N ASP A 245 -3.08 1.92 28.35
CA ASP A 245 -3.59 0.62 28.81
C ASP A 245 -5.01 0.33 28.27
N MET A 246 -5.91 1.32 28.26
CA MET A 246 -7.25 1.17 27.70
C MET A 246 -7.20 0.78 26.22
N ALA A 247 -6.40 1.50 25.41
CA ALA A 247 -6.21 1.17 24.02
C ALA A 247 -5.59 -0.21 23.80
N LEU A 248 -4.54 -0.55 24.58
CA LEU A 248 -3.80 -1.80 24.42
C LEU A 248 -4.67 -3.02 24.75
N LEU A 249 -5.48 -2.95 25.80
CA LEU A 249 -6.41 -4.04 26.15
C LEU A 249 -7.33 -4.40 24.98
N GLU A 250 -7.92 -3.40 24.35
CA GLU A 250 -8.84 -3.61 23.23
C GLU A 250 -8.08 -3.98 21.95
N ALA A 251 -6.93 -3.32 21.68
CA ALA A 251 -6.15 -3.55 20.47
C ALA A 251 -5.54 -4.96 20.42
N LEU A 252 -5.06 -5.51 21.54
CA LEU A 252 -4.50 -6.86 21.61
C LEU A 252 -5.57 -7.96 21.43
N ALA A 253 -6.82 -7.66 21.75
CA ALA A 253 -7.96 -8.57 21.50
C ALA A 253 -8.52 -8.41 20.07
N SER A 254 -8.14 -7.38 19.33
CA SER A 254 -8.64 -7.07 18.00
C SER A 254 -7.82 -7.78 16.89
N PRO A 255 -8.33 -7.85 15.66
CA PRO A 255 -7.60 -8.36 14.51
C PRO A 255 -6.59 -7.35 13.91
N ALA A 256 -6.14 -6.36 14.67
CA ALA A 256 -5.17 -5.38 14.20
C ALA A 256 -3.88 -6.07 13.73
N PHE A 257 -3.35 -5.61 12.60
CA PHE A 257 -2.12 -6.14 12.03
C PHE A 257 -0.90 -5.91 12.93
N TYR A 258 -0.86 -4.75 13.58
CA TYR A 258 0.24 -4.39 14.47
C TYR A 258 -0.28 -3.54 15.63
N VAL A 259 0.20 -3.84 16.83
CA VAL A 259 -0.04 -3.06 18.04
C VAL A 259 1.31 -2.69 18.65
N GLY A 260 1.55 -1.40 18.83
CA GLY A 260 2.78 -0.86 19.39
C GLY A 260 2.53 0.13 20.50
N ALA A 261 3.42 0.12 21.48
CA ALA A 261 3.37 1.07 22.59
C ALA A 261 4.75 1.66 22.88
N ILE A 262 4.80 2.94 23.19
CA ILE A 262 5.99 3.57 23.77
C ILE A 262 5.88 3.54 25.30
N GLY A 263 6.92 3.06 25.94
CA GLY A 263 6.98 3.06 27.40
C GLY A 263 8.40 2.81 27.90
N SER A 264 8.66 3.18 29.15
CA SER A 264 9.90 2.80 29.80
C SER A 264 9.95 1.27 29.98
N HIS A 265 11.15 0.70 30.04
CA HIS A 265 11.33 -0.74 30.25
C HIS A 265 10.53 -1.26 31.47
N LYS A 266 10.40 -0.43 32.50
CA LYS A 266 9.64 -0.73 33.73
C LYS A 266 8.13 -0.77 33.48
N ASN A 267 7.61 0.15 32.69
CA ASN A 267 6.19 0.20 32.29
C ASN A 267 5.84 -0.97 31.36
N ASN A 268 6.71 -1.26 30.39
CA ASN A 268 6.50 -2.39 29.48
C ASN A 268 6.51 -3.74 30.17
N GLN A 269 7.31 -3.93 31.23
CA GLN A 269 7.26 -5.12 32.08
C GLN A 269 5.93 -5.23 32.85
N SER A 270 5.38 -4.12 33.32
CA SER A 270 4.08 -4.10 33.98
C SER A 270 2.95 -4.45 33.00
N VAL A 271 2.95 -3.87 31.81
CA VAL A 271 1.97 -4.15 30.74
C VAL A 271 2.05 -5.62 30.29
N SER A 272 3.26 -6.14 30.03
CA SER A 272 3.46 -7.56 29.73
C SER A 272 2.94 -8.48 30.83
N TYR A 273 3.14 -8.12 32.09
CA TYR A 273 2.73 -8.95 33.20
C TYR A 273 1.21 -8.95 33.44
N THR A 274 0.56 -7.80 33.23
CA THR A 274 -0.89 -7.66 33.43
C THR A 274 -1.72 -8.12 32.25
N HIS A 275 -1.26 -7.95 31.00
CA HIS A 275 -2.07 -8.17 29.81
C HIS A 275 -1.76 -9.49 29.09
N LEU A 276 -0.50 -9.91 28.97
CA LEU A 276 -0.18 -11.17 28.31
C LEU A 276 -0.55 -12.40 29.15
N ARG A 277 -0.51 -12.31 30.50
CA ARG A 277 -0.98 -13.40 31.38
C ARG A 277 -2.49 -13.54 31.49
N ALA A 278 -3.27 -12.51 31.21
CA ALA A 278 -4.74 -12.58 31.21
C ALA A 278 -5.30 -13.44 30.06
N HIS A 279 -4.51 -13.74 29.03
CA HIS A 279 -4.89 -14.56 27.89
C HIS A 279 -4.36 -16.01 27.95
N GLU A 280 -3.60 -16.37 28.99
CA GLU A 280 -3.10 -17.75 29.21
C GLU A 280 -3.99 -18.58 30.16
N THR A 281 -5.12 -18.08 30.58
CA THR A 281 -6.15 -18.80 31.35
C THR A 281 -7.45 -18.82 30.50
#